data_0a4b218f9ecea575f823e880cbf44350
#
_entry.id   0a4b218f9ecea575f823e880cbf44350
#
_cell.length_a   1.000
_cell.length_b   1.000
_cell.length_c   1.000
_cell.angle_alpha   90.00
_cell.angle_beta   90.00
_cell.angle_gamma   90.00
#
_symmetry.space_group_name_H-M   'P 1'
#
loop_
_entity.id
_entity.type
_entity.pdbx_description
1 polymer ?
#
loop_
_entity_poly.entity_id
_entity_poly.type
_entity_poly.pdbx_seq_one_letter_code
_entity_poly.pdbx_strand_id
1 'polypeptide(L)'
;ISGKAVLLEKPMATTLEDAFYLATASLSYPAPIQLGMQYRYKSQYQLALNSLAKGELGDVKMVSLSEYRPPFLPKVDEWNKFSRYSGGTLVEKCCHYFDLMNRIANAQPIRVYATGGKAVNFKDFTFDGQTADIDDHALVIVDYENGVKGQFALNMFSEELYETLVVSGDKGILRAEEEASFKSRRSAMSKIKGE
;
A
#
# COMPACT_ATOMS: atom_id res chain seq x y z
N ILE A 1 -5.50 28.29 12.34
CA ILE A 1 -5.37 27.64 11.03
C ILE A 1 -4.51 28.55 10.16
N SER A 2 -3.34 28.08 9.69
CA SER A 2 -2.35 28.93 8.99
C SER A 2 -2.76 29.28 7.55
N GLY A 3 -3.73 28.59 6.97
CA GLY A 3 -4.15 28.75 5.57
C GLY A 3 -3.10 28.41 4.50
N LYS A 4 -2.03 27.67 4.90
CA LYS A 4 -0.96 27.25 3.98
C LYS A 4 -1.30 25.89 3.38
N ALA A 5 -0.83 25.66 2.14
CA ALA A 5 -0.88 24.32 1.55
C ALA A 5 -0.08 23.32 2.42
N VAL A 6 -0.59 22.10 2.53
CA VAL A 6 -0.01 21.04 3.36
C VAL A 6 0.29 19.83 2.50
N LEU A 7 1.53 19.33 2.56
CA LEU A 7 1.87 17.99 2.14
C LEU A 7 1.97 17.11 3.40
N LEU A 8 1.04 16.19 3.54
CA LEU A 8 0.97 15.26 4.66
C LEU A 8 1.59 13.93 4.26
N GLU A 9 2.58 13.44 5.02
CA GLU A 9 3.13 12.11 4.80
C GLU A 9 2.13 11.00 5.13
N LYS A 10 2.34 9.86 4.48
CA LYS A 10 1.57 8.64 4.73
C LYS A 10 2.09 7.90 6.01
N PRO A 11 1.22 7.16 6.69
CA PRO A 11 -0.23 7.10 6.52
C PRO A 11 -0.88 8.40 6.96
N MET A 12 -2.10 8.67 6.50
CA MET A 12 -2.83 9.89 6.91
C MET A 12 -2.96 10.00 8.42
N ALA A 13 -3.19 8.89 9.09
CA ALA A 13 -3.23 8.71 10.53
C ALA A 13 -2.98 7.24 10.88
N THR A 14 -2.71 6.94 12.15
CA THR A 14 -2.50 5.58 12.66
C THR A 14 -3.77 4.96 13.23
N THR A 15 -4.80 5.78 13.45
CA THR A 15 -6.13 5.35 13.93
C THR A 15 -7.22 5.75 12.95
N LEU A 16 -8.33 5.02 12.97
CA LEU A 16 -9.50 5.34 12.15
C LEU A 16 -10.12 6.67 12.57
N GLU A 17 -10.18 6.94 13.86
CA GLU A 17 -10.74 8.18 14.43
C GLU A 17 -9.99 9.42 13.92
N ASP A 18 -8.66 9.41 14.02
CA ASP A 18 -7.82 10.51 13.53
C ASP A 18 -7.91 10.67 12.02
N ALA A 19 -8.01 9.55 11.28
CA ALA A 19 -8.19 9.59 9.83
C ALA A 19 -9.52 10.28 9.44
N PHE A 20 -10.62 9.95 10.10
CA PHE A 20 -11.91 10.60 9.90
C PHE A 20 -11.88 12.09 10.29
N TYR A 21 -11.23 12.40 11.41
CA TYR A 21 -11.06 13.79 11.83
C TYR A 21 -10.31 14.61 10.77
N LEU A 22 -9.17 14.12 10.28
CA LEU A 22 -8.37 14.79 9.27
C LEU A 22 -9.12 14.91 7.92
N ALA A 23 -9.81 13.85 7.49
CA ALA A 23 -10.61 13.87 6.28
C ALA A 23 -11.73 14.91 6.37
N THR A 24 -12.45 14.95 7.49
CA THR A 24 -13.52 15.94 7.72
C THR A 24 -12.98 17.37 7.79
N ALA A 25 -11.89 17.56 8.54
CA ALA A 25 -11.24 18.88 8.66
C ALA A 25 -10.72 19.40 7.31
N SER A 26 -10.30 18.51 6.42
CA SER A 26 -9.80 18.88 5.09
C SER A 26 -10.88 19.53 4.20
N LEU A 27 -12.16 19.20 4.40
CA LEU A 27 -13.27 19.73 3.60
C LEU A 27 -13.48 21.24 3.79
N SER A 28 -13.13 21.75 4.98
CA SER A 28 -13.26 23.18 5.31
C SER A 28 -11.90 23.90 5.38
N TYR A 29 -10.82 23.22 5.11
CA TYR A 29 -9.49 23.82 5.15
C TYR A 29 -9.28 24.76 3.95
N PRO A 30 -8.79 26.01 4.16
CA PRO A 30 -8.78 27.05 3.10
C PRO A 30 -7.69 26.87 2.04
N ALA A 31 -6.86 25.83 2.12
CA ALA A 31 -5.77 25.58 1.19
C ALA A 31 -5.68 24.09 0.85
N PRO A 32 -4.98 23.69 -0.23
CA PRO A 32 -4.82 22.28 -0.58
C PRO A 32 -4.11 21.48 0.50
N ILE A 33 -4.65 20.29 0.80
CA ILE A 33 -3.99 19.25 1.57
C ILE A 33 -3.75 18.06 0.64
N GLN A 34 -2.50 17.68 0.46
CA GLN A 34 -2.14 16.52 -0.33
C GLN A 34 -1.51 15.44 0.55
N LEU A 35 -2.04 14.23 0.46
CA LEU A 35 -1.45 13.06 1.11
C LEU A 35 -0.35 12.46 0.23
N GLY A 36 0.80 12.13 0.84
CA GLY A 36 2.01 11.62 0.19
C GLY A 36 1.91 10.17 -0.27
N MET A 37 0.91 9.84 -1.09
CA MET A 37 0.74 8.52 -1.71
C MET A 37 1.63 8.38 -2.95
N GLN A 38 2.96 8.36 -2.74
CA GLN A 38 3.95 8.40 -3.83
C GLN A 38 3.90 7.19 -4.77
N TYR A 39 3.32 6.06 -4.38
CA TYR A 39 3.17 4.89 -5.27
C TYR A 39 2.30 5.18 -6.49
N ARG A 40 1.40 6.13 -6.41
CA ARG A 40 0.66 6.64 -7.56
C ARG A 40 1.56 7.14 -8.69
N TYR A 41 2.82 7.49 -8.39
CA TYR A 41 3.78 8.10 -9.31
C TYR A 41 4.93 7.16 -9.69
N LYS A 42 4.96 5.92 -9.19
CA LYS A 42 5.88 4.89 -9.68
C LYS A 42 5.56 4.57 -11.14
N SER A 43 6.59 4.42 -11.99
CA SER A 43 6.44 4.26 -13.44
C SER A 43 5.54 3.08 -13.82
N GLN A 44 5.71 1.91 -13.18
CA GLN A 44 4.88 0.74 -13.44
C GLN A 44 3.40 0.98 -13.11
N TYR A 45 3.09 1.68 -12.02
CA TYR A 45 1.72 1.99 -11.64
C TYR A 45 1.10 3.10 -12.48
N GLN A 46 1.92 4.08 -12.89
CA GLN A 46 1.48 5.10 -13.85
C GLN A 46 1.08 4.50 -15.21
N LEU A 47 1.86 3.53 -15.70
CA LEU A 47 1.50 2.82 -16.93
C LEU A 47 0.18 2.07 -16.78
N ALA A 48 -0.01 1.35 -15.67
CA ALA A 48 -1.25 0.66 -15.39
C ALA A 48 -2.45 1.63 -15.35
N LEU A 49 -2.33 2.74 -14.62
CA LEU A 49 -3.38 3.74 -14.53
C LEU A 49 -3.67 4.42 -15.88
N ASN A 50 -2.64 4.63 -16.71
CA ASN A 50 -2.81 5.20 -18.04
C ASN A 50 -3.52 4.20 -19.00
N SER A 51 -3.20 2.90 -18.95
CA SER A 51 -3.89 1.87 -19.74
C SER A 51 -5.36 1.76 -19.33
N LEU A 52 -5.66 1.86 -18.04
CA LEU A 52 -7.03 1.89 -17.53
C LEU A 52 -7.78 3.13 -18.05
N ALA A 53 -7.17 4.31 -17.97
CA ALA A 53 -7.77 5.55 -18.44
C ALA A 53 -8.07 5.55 -19.96
N LYS A 54 -7.30 4.79 -20.75
CA LYS A 54 -7.55 4.58 -22.19
C LYS A 54 -8.61 3.51 -22.47
N GLY A 55 -9.09 2.80 -21.44
CA GLY A 55 -10.08 1.73 -21.60
C GLY A 55 -9.52 0.46 -22.25
N GLU A 56 -8.20 0.26 -22.27
CA GLU A 56 -7.54 -0.88 -22.91
C GLU A 56 -7.93 -2.22 -22.29
N LEU A 57 -8.25 -2.24 -20.99
CA LEU A 57 -8.68 -3.43 -20.27
C LEU A 57 -10.20 -3.63 -20.26
N GLY A 58 -10.98 -2.67 -20.77
CA GLY A 58 -12.43 -2.65 -20.61
C GLY A 58 -12.84 -2.44 -19.16
N ASP A 59 -13.91 -3.10 -18.74
CA ASP A 59 -14.37 -3.06 -17.36
C ASP A 59 -13.47 -3.91 -16.46
N VAL A 60 -12.86 -3.30 -15.44
CA VAL A 60 -12.06 -4.03 -14.46
C VAL A 60 -12.94 -4.99 -13.67
N LYS A 61 -12.48 -6.23 -13.50
CA LYS A 61 -13.15 -7.29 -12.75
C LYS A 61 -12.34 -7.72 -11.52
N MET A 62 -11.00 -7.75 -11.63
CA MET A 62 -10.13 -8.13 -10.54
C MET A 62 -8.87 -7.25 -10.50
N VAL A 63 -8.38 -6.98 -9.31
CA VAL A 63 -7.09 -6.38 -9.04
C VAL A 63 -6.34 -7.20 -7.99
N SER A 64 -5.12 -7.62 -8.31
CA SER A 64 -4.25 -8.36 -7.41
C SER A 64 -2.93 -7.63 -7.26
N LEU A 65 -2.54 -7.36 -6.03
CA LEU A 65 -1.26 -6.76 -5.67
C LEU A 65 -0.53 -7.67 -4.69
N SER A 66 0.78 -7.73 -4.82
CA SER A 66 1.62 -8.38 -3.81
C SER A 66 2.91 -7.61 -3.58
N GLU A 67 3.40 -7.67 -2.36
CA GLU A 67 4.72 -7.21 -1.97
C GLU A 67 5.43 -8.32 -1.20
N TYR A 68 6.59 -8.73 -1.72
CA TYR A 68 7.57 -9.57 -1.06
C TYR A 68 8.79 -8.71 -0.78
N ARG A 69 9.26 -8.68 0.46
CA ARG A 69 10.33 -7.75 0.84
C ARG A 69 11.12 -8.22 2.06
N PRO A 70 12.33 -7.70 2.26
CA PRO A 70 13.03 -7.79 3.54
C PRO A 70 12.26 -7.08 4.66
N PRO A 71 12.58 -7.40 5.92
CA PRO A 71 12.04 -6.74 7.10
C PRO A 71 12.20 -5.23 7.07
N PHE A 72 11.44 -4.53 7.90
CA PHE A 72 11.64 -3.10 8.12
C PHE A 72 13.05 -2.79 8.62
N LEU A 73 13.65 -1.77 8.01
CA LEU A 73 14.90 -1.21 8.50
C LEU A 73 14.69 -0.54 9.87
N PRO A 74 15.73 -0.48 10.71
CA PRO A 74 15.70 0.28 11.93
C PRO A 74 15.31 1.74 11.69
N LYS A 75 14.47 2.28 12.56
CA LYS A 75 14.06 3.68 12.60
C LYS A 75 14.41 4.26 13.97
N VAL A 76 14.32 5.59 14.10
CA VAL A 76 14.50 6.26 15.38
C VAL A 76 13.53 5.63 16.40
N ASP A 77 14.04 5.25 17.57
CA ASP A 77 13.29 4.60 18.64
C ASP A 77 12.48 3.37 18.20
N GLU A 78 12.88 2.76 17.08
CA GLU A 78 12.25 1.54 16.52
C GLU A 78 10.73 1.64 16.33
N TRP A 79 10.20 2.87 16.19
CA TRP A 79 8.77 3.19 16.20
C TRP A 79 7.95 2.35 15.21
N ASN A 80 8.54 1.97 14.07
CA ASN A 80 7.88 1.20 13.01
C ASN A 80 7.67 -0.28 13.34
N LYS A 81 8.12 -0.74 14.50
CA LYS A 81 7.92 -2.10 15.01
C LYS A 81 6.80 -2.20 16.05
N PHE A 82 6.15 -1.08 16.33
CA PHE A 82 5.07 -1.00 17.32
C PHE A 82 3.81 -0.42 16.72
N SER A 83 2.70 -1.18 16.78
CA SER A 83 1.42 -0.80 16.19
C SER A 83 0.87 0.51 16.77
N ARG A 84 1.11 0.77 18.06
CA ARG A 84 0.70 2.01 18.73
C ARG A 84 1.28 3.29 18.11
N TYR A 85 2.43 3.19 17.43
CA TYR A 85 3.08 4.34 16.77
C TYR A 85 2.87 4.35 15.26
N SER A 86 2.74 3.16 14.67
CA SER A 86 2.69 2.99 13.22
C SER A 86 1.29 2.69 12.68
N GLY A 87 0.35 2.30 13.53
CA GLY A 87 -0.92 1.71 13.13
C GLY A 87 -0.80 0.25 12.66
N GLY A 88 0.41 -0.34 12.77
CA GLY A 88 0.72 -1.68 12.26
C GLY A 88 1.16 -1.69 10.80
N THR A 89 1.68 -2.82 10.36
CA THR A 89 2.26 -2.98 9.02
C THR A 89 1.30 -2.65 7.89
N LEU A 90 0.04 -3.08 8.00
CA LEU A 90 -0.97 -2.83 6.96
C LEU A 90 -1.32 -1.35 6.83
N VAL A 91 -1.26 -0.58 7.90
CA VAL A 91 -1.48 0.87 7.89
C VAL A 91 -0.22 1.60 7.43
N GLU A 92 0.91 1.35 8.09
CA GLU A 92 2.15 2.08 7.82
C GLU A 92 2.67 1.85 6.41
N LYS A 93 2.74 0.58 5.97
CA LYS A 93 3.35 0.21 4.70
C LYS A 93 2.31 -0.01 3.60
N CYS A 94 1.24 -0.73 3.88
CA CYS A 94 0.35 -1.23 2.85
C CYS A 94 -0.73 -0.23 2.42
N CYS A 95 -0.84 0.94 3.09
CA CYS A 95 -1.73 2.03 2.66
C CYS A 95 -1.55 2.41 1.18
N HIS A 96 -0.32 2.34 0.66
CA HIS A 96 -0.02 2.59 -0.75
C HIS A 96 -0.73 1.62 -1.69
N TYR A 97 -0.77 0.33 -1.34
CA TYR A 97 -1.39 -0.71 -2.14
C TYR A 97 -2.91 -0.64 -2.10
N PHE A 98 -3.47 -0.38 -0.92
CA PHE A 98 -4.92 -0.18 -0.78
C PHE A 98 -5.39 1.07 -1.52
N ASP A 99 -4.61 2.13 -1.50
CA ASP A 99 -4.88 3.33 -2.30
C ASP A 99 -4.88 3.02 -3.82
N LEU A 100 -3.88 2.27 -4.31
CA LEU A 100 -3.83 1.84 -5.71
C LEU A 100 -5.00 0.93 -6.08
N MET A 101 -5.33 -0.04 -5.22
CA MET A 101 -6.47 -0.93 -5.43
C MET A 101 -7.78 -0.17 -5.55
N ASN A 102 -8.02 0.79 -4.64
CA ASN A 102 -9.23 1.63 -4.68
C ASN A 102 -9.30 2.48 -5.96
N ARG A 103 -8.17 3.04 -6.39
CA ARG A 103 -8.10 3.80 -7.65
C ARG A 103 -8.34 2.94 -8.89
N ILE A 104 -7.79 1.72 -8.91
CA ILE A 104 -7.95 0.78 -10.03
C ILE A 104 -9.38 0.25 -10.06
N ALA A 105 -9.93 -0.12 -8.92
CA ALA A 105 -11.33 -0.56 -8.82
C ALA A 105 -12.32 0.56 -9.16
N ASN A 106 -11.93 1.82 -8.95
CA ASN A 106 -12.76 3.02 -9.11
C ASN A 106 -14.12 2.89 -8.40
N ALA A 107 -14.11 2.37 -7.17
CA ALA A 107 -15.29 2.09 -6.36
C ALA A 107 -14.94 2.07 -4.87
N GLN A 108 -15.96 2.18 -4.02
CA GLN A 108 -15.79 2.07 -2.57
C GLN A 108 -15.66 0.59 -2.15
N PRO A 109 -14.73 0.25 -1.22
CA PRO A 109 -14.70 -1.05 -0.59
C PRO A 109 -15.92 -1.22 0.32
N ILE A 110 -16.60 -2.36 0.21
CA ILE A 110 -17.81 -2.67 1.00
C ILE A 110 -17.63 -3.84 1.95
N ARG A 111 -16.61 -4.67 1.72
CA ARG A 111 -16.30 -5.80 2.60
C ARG A 111 -14.82 -6.13 2.49
N VAL A 112 -14.21 -6.43 3.64
CA VAL A 112 -12.81 -6.85 3.74
C VAL A 112 -12.73 -8.14 4.55
N TYR A 113 -11.95 -9.10 4.06
CA TYR A 113 -11.45 -10.22 4.82
C TYR A 113 -9.94 -10.15 4.86
N ALA A 114 -9.35 -10.22 6.05
CA ALA A 114 -7.90 -10.16 6.22
C ALA A 114 -7.44 -11.19 7.25
N THR A 115 -6.28 -11.77 6.98
CA THR A 115 -5.56 -12.64 7.92
C THR A 115 -4.07 -12.32 7.81
N GLY A 116 -3.38 -12.36 8.94
CA GLY A 116 -1.96 -12.04 9.00
C GLY A 116 -1.37 -12.47 10.32
N GLY A 117 -0.12 -12.13 10.53
CA GLY A 117 0.55 -12.44 11.78
C GLY A 117 2.04 -12.16 11.74
N LYS A 118 2.70 -12.58 12.81
CA LYS A 118 4.14 -12.48 13.04
C LYS A 118 4.75 -13.90 13.01
N ALA A 119 5.26 -14.30 11.84
CA ALA A 119 5.74 -15.66 11.62
C ALA A 119 7.27 -15.80 11.71
N VAL A 120 8.02 -14.82 11.23
CA VAL A 120 9.47 -14.86 11.09
C VAL A 120 10.15 -13.69 11.80
N ASN A 121 9.77 -12.46 11.46
CA ASN A 121 10.47 -11.27 11.90
C ASN A 121 9.99 -10.79 13.27
N PHE A 122 10.91 -10.20 14.02
CA PHE A 122 10.63 -9.46 15.26
C PHE A 122 9.89 -10.26 16.35
N LYS A 123 9.90 -11.61 16.29
CA LYS A 123 9.20 -12.47 17.26
C LYS A 123 9.60 -12.17 18.70
N ASP A 124 10.91 -12.08 18.90
CA ASP A 124 11.52 -11.85 20.21
C ASP A 124 12.16 -10.46 20.31
N PHE A 125 11.87 -9.59 19.35
CA PHE A 125 12.41 -8.24 19.36
C PHE A 125 11.76 -7.41 20.45
N THR A 126 12.60 -6.83 21.32
CA THR A 126 12.17 -5.92 22.38
C THR A 126 12.95 -4.62 22.27
N PHE A 127 12.30 -3.51 22.55
CA PHE A 127 12.90 -2.19 22.67
C PHE A 127 12.19 -1.43 23.80
N ASP A 128 12.96 -0.85 24.70
CA ASP A 128 12.45 -0.14 25.88
C ASP A 128 11.39 -0.92 26.67
N GLY A 129 11.67 -2.21 26.90
CA GLY A 129 10.82 -3.12 27.68
C GLY A 129 9.52 -3.56 26.95
N GLN A 130 9.39 -3.28 25.66
CA GLN A 130 8.21 -3.64 24.87
C GLN A 130 8.58 -4.60 23.76
N THR A 131 7.73 -5.59 23.52
CA THR A 131 7.88 -6.53 22.41
C THR A 131 7.19 -6.00 21.15
N ALA A 132 7.86 -6.13 20.00
CA ALA A 132 7.28 -5.78 18.71
C ALA A 132 5.95 -6.51 18.46
N ASP A 133 4.96 -5.81 17.93
CA ASP A 133 3.59 -6.32 17.75
C ASP A 133 3.04 -6.16 16.34
N ILE A 134 3.92 -5.84 15.37
CA ILE A 134 3.54 -5.70 13.96
C ILE A 134 3.54 -7.05 13.23
N ASP A 135 2.67 -7.16 12.23
CA ASP A 135 2.62 -8.32 11.34
C ASP A 135 3.76 -8.29 10.31
N ASP A 136 4.29 -9.46 9.95
CA ASP A 136 5.29 -9.62 8.89
C ASP A 136 4.74 -10.31 7.64
N HIS A 137 3.49 -10.76 7.67
CA HIS A 137 2.78 -11.28 6.50
C HIS A 137 1.28 -11.05 6.65
N ALA A 138 0.60 -10.93 5.52
CA ALA A 138 -0.86 -10.82 5.49
C ALA A 138 -1.42 -11.21 4.12
N LEU A 139 -2.67 -11.69 4.14
CA LEU A 139 -3.52 -11.84 2.97
C LEU A 139 -4.79 -11.03 3.19
N VAL A 140 -5.17 -10.24 2.19
CA VAL A 140 -6.34 -9.37 2.25
C VAL A 140 -7.18 -9.57 0.99
N ILE A 141 -8.49 -9.71 1.17
CA ILE A 141 -9.48 -9.74 0.08
C ILE A 141 -10.44 -8.58 0.30
N VAL A 142 -10.75 -7.85 -0.77
CA VAL A 142 -11.65 -6.69 -0.75
C VAL A 142 -12.75 -6.88 -1.79
N ASP A 143 -13.99 -6.73 -1.36
CA ASP A 143 -15.13 -6.59 -2.25
C ASP A 143 -15.45 -5.11 -2.45
N TYR A 144 -15.63 -4.69 -3.69
CA TYR A 144 -16.01 -3.34 -4.08
C TYR A 144 -17.49 -3.28 -4.49
N GLU A 145 -18.12 -2.12 -4.30
CA GLU A 145 -19.55 -1.90 -4.59
C GLU A 145 -19.94 -2.15 -6.05
N ASN A 146 -19.02 -1.96 -6.99
CA ASN A 146 -19.21 -2.23 -8.42
C ASN A 146 -18.94 -3.70 -8.82
N GLY A 147 -18.71 -4.57 -7.84
CA GLY A 147 -18.46 -6.00 -8.05
C GLY A 147 -16.99 -6.39 -8.28
N VAL A 148 -16.08 -5.43 -8.45
CA VAL A 148 -14.63 -5.71 -8.54
C VAL A 148 -14.16 -6.46 -7.31
N LYS A 149 -13.24 -7.41 -7.48
CA LYS A 149 -12.56 -8.13 -6.41
C LYS A 149 -11.11 -7.69 -6.32
N GLY A 150 -10.70 -7.29 -5.11
CA GLY A 150 -9.33 -6.94 -4.78
C GLY A 150 -8.65 -8.03 -3.97
N GLN A 151 -7.36 -8.25 -4.21
CA GLN A 151 -6.50 -9.11 -3.40
C GLN A 151 -5.19 -8.40 -3.13
N PHE A 152 -4.69 -8.53 -1.90
CA PHE A 152 -3.35 -8.09 -1.54
C PHE A 152 -2.63 -9.17 -0.72
N ALA A 153 -1.36 -9.42 -1.04
CA ALA A 153 -0.49 -10.32 -0.28
C ALA A 153 0.77 -9.59 0.17
N LEU A 154 1.10 -9.70 1.44
CA LEU A 154 2.32 -9.19 2.04
C LEU A 154 3.18 -10.34 2.54
N ASN A 155 4.48 -10.27 2.24
CA ASN A 155 5.52 -11.09 2.84
C ASN A 155 6.74 -10.21 3.13
N MET A 156 7.17 -10.12 4.40
CA MET A 156 8.29 -9.30 4.83
C MET A 156 9.54 -10.12 5.24
N PHE A 157 9.62 -11.36 4.82
CA PHE A 157 10.78 -12.23 5.06
C PHE A 157 11.39 -12.77 3.76
N SER A 158 11.18 -12.08 2.65
CA SER A 158 11.89 -12.31 1.39
C SER A 158 13.27 -11.64 1.44
N GLU A 159 14.24 -12.22 0.74
CA GLU A 159 15.58 -11.63 0.59
C GLU A 159 15.58 -10.44 -0.37
N GLU A 160 14.66 -10.42 -1.33
CA GLU A 160 14.55 -9.42 -2.38
C GLU A 160 13.21 -8.69 -2.32
N LEU A 161 13.20 -7.44 -2.79
CA LEU A 161 11.97 -6.72 -2.99
C LEU A 161 11.35 -7.15 -4.32
N TYR A 162 10.13 -7.63 -4.27
CA TYR A 162 9.34 -8.00 -5.43
C TYR A 162 7.91 -7.47 -5.26
N GLU A 163 7.48 -6.63 -6.18
CA GLU A 163 6.13 -6.09 -6.22
C GLU A 163 5.45 -6.53 -7.51
N THR A 164 4.23 -7.02 -7.42
CA THR A 164 3.43 -7.40 -8.60
C THR A 164 2.07 -6.73 -8.55
N LEU A 165 1.66 -6.15 -9.66
CA LEU A 165 0.29 -5.75 -9.93
C LEU A 165 -0.26 -6.53 -11.11
N VAL A 166 -1.42 -7.15 -10.93
CA VAL A 166 -2.20 -7.76 -12.00
C VAL A 166 -3.59 -7.15 -11.99
N VAL A 167 -4.00 -6.61 -13.14
CA VAL A 167 -5.36 -6.08 -13.33
C VAL A 167 -6.02 -6.86 -14.45
N SER A 168 -7.16 -7.47 -14.15
CA SER A 168 -7.95 -8.22 -15.14
C SER A 168 -9.24 -7.47 -15.43
N GLY A 169 -9.43 -7.11 -16.68
CA GLY A 169 -10.67 -6.58 -17.20
C GLY A 169 -11.34 -7.56 -18.17
N ASP A 170 -12.49 -7.19 -18.69
CA ASP A 170 -13.25 -8.02 -19.63
C ASP A 170 -12.65 -8.04 -21.06
N LYS A 171 -11.70 -7.14 -21.36
CA LYS A 171 -11.01 -7.06 -22.65
C LYS A 171 -9.52 -7.43 -22.58
N GLY A 172 -8.94 -7.56 -21.39
CA GLY A 172 -7.51 -7.86 -21.28
C GLY A 172 -6.99 -7.97 -19.87
N ILE A 173 -5.71 -8.31 -19.76
CA ILE A 173 -4.96 -8.40 -18.49
C ILE A 173 -3.71 -7.55 -18.63
N LEU A 174 -3.45 -6.76 -17.60
CA LEU A 174 -2.22 -5.98 -17.43
C LEU A 174 -1.41 -6.57 -16.27
N ARG A 175 -0.10 -6.67 -16.48
CA ARG A 175 0.86 -6.98 -15.42
C ARG A 175 1.91 -5.89 -15.32
N ALA A 176 2.25 -5.51 -14.10
CA ALA A 176 3.37 -4.63 -13.79
C ALA A 176 4.16 -5.22 -12.63
N GLU A 177 5.47 -5.33 -12.78
CA GLU A 177 6.38 -5.95 -11.84
C GLU A 177 7.55 -5.02 -11.56
N GLU A 178 8.02 -5.02 -10.33
CA GLU A 178 9.25 -4.37 -9.91
C GLU A 178 10.08 -5.38 -9.11
N GLU A 179 11.31 -5.65 -9.60
CA GLU A 179 12.30 -6.45 -8.91
C GLU A 179 13.45 -5.55 -8.45
N ALA A 180 13.84 -5.64 -7.20
CA ALA A 180 15.01 -4.95 -6.69
C ALA A 180 15.80 -5.87 -5.75
N SER A 181 17.10 -6.01 -6.01
CA SER A 181 18.01 -6.69 -5.08
C SER A 181 18.50 -5.72 -4.02
N PHE A 182 18.34 -6.07 -2.75
CA PHE A 182 18.84 -5.29 -1.62
C PHE A 182 20.38 -5.21 -1.54
N LYS A 183 21.10 -6.02 -2.30
CA LYS A 183 22.56 -6.00 -2.36
C LYS A 183 23.11 -4.81 -3.15
N SER A 184 22.29 -4.13 -3.94
CA SER A 184 22.70 -2.91 -4.65
C SER A 184 21.89 -1.70 -4.18
N ARG A 185 22.51 -0.81 -3.46
CA ARG A 185 21.91 0.46 -3.00
C ARG A 185 21.54 1.43 -4.14
N ARG A 186 21.60 1.05 -5.42
CA ARG A 186 21.61 2.01 -6.54
C ARG A 186 20.71 1.74 -7.73
N SER A 187 19.91 0.70 -7.78
CA SER A 187 18.98 0.59 -8.91
C SER A 187 17.81 -0.31 -8.61
N ALA A 188 16.70 0.28 -8.19
CA ALA A 188 15.41 -0.29 -8.53
C ALA A 188 15.24 -0.10 -10.05
N MET A 189 15.57 -1.11 -10.84
CA MET A 189 15.17 -1.12 -12.25
C MET A 189 13.78 -1.71 -12.33
N SER A 190 12.79 -0.86 -12.54
CA SER A 190 11.45 -1.32 -12.90
C SER A 190 11.52 -1.97 -14.29
N LYS A 191 11.32 -3.27 -14.34
CA LYS A 191 11.10 -3.98 -15.59
C LYS A 191 9.61 -4.03 -15.86
N ILE A 192 9.16 -3.31 -16.87
CA ILE A 192 7.83 -3.46 -17.41
C ILE A 192 7.95 -4.54 -18.47
N LYS A 193 7.38 -5.70 -18.20
CA LYS A 193 7.14 -6.69 -19.24
C LYS A 193 5.73 -6.44 -19.78
N GLY A 194 5.63 -5.72 -20.90
CA GLY A 194 4.42 -5.71 -21.69
C GLY A 194 4.43 -6.96 -22.57
N GLU A 195 3.39 -7.76 -22.55
CA GLU A 195 2.98 -8.62 -23.66
C GLU A 195 1.87 -7.92 -24.43
#